data_4b6afa1e47fb543246804555d041519b
#
_entry.id   4b6afa1e47fb543246804555d041519b
#
_cell.length_a   1.000
_cell.length_b   1.000
_cell.length_c   1.000
_cell.angle_alpha   90.00
_cell.angle_beta   90.00
_cell.angle_gamma   90.00
#
_symmetry.space_group_name_H-M   'P 1'
#
loop_
_entity.id
_entity.type
_entity.pdbx_description
1 polymer ?
#
loop_
_entity_poly.entity_id
_entity_poly.type
_entity_poly.pdbx_seq_one_letter_code
_entity_poly.pdbx_strand_id
1 'polypeptide(L)'
;MFPFGAFLFGSQLLIAVADGVPKIDITKTCRNSATVTGTLTQSDIDSCIADEQGARDELVKEWAQFAGTGKDRCVRASADYLPSYVEMLTCLTMAKDAKGLLEETTTTPRARKQRR
;
A
#
# COMPACT_ATOMS: atom_id res chain seq x y z
N MET A 1 -17.86 -42.95 11.66
CA MET A 1 -18.38 -42.63 11.57
C MET A 1 -18.25 -41.54 11.69
N PHE A 2 -17.74 -40.72 11.59
CA PHE A 2 -17.77 -39.75 11.58
C PHE A 2 -16.98 -38.86 11.35
N PRO A 3 -16.80 -38.45 10.86
CA PRO A 3 -16.03 -37.75 10.18
C PRO A 3 -16.17 -36.39 10.31
N PHE A 4 -15.83 -35.76 10.82
CA PHE A 4 -16.14 -34.65 10.92
C PHE A 4 -15.23 -33.66 11.01
N GLY A 5 -14.35 -33.47 11.21
CA GLY A 5 -13.54 -32.48 11.57
C GLY A 5 -13.02 -31.61 10.51
N ALA A 6 -13.29 -31.83 9.40
CA ALA A 6 -12.53 -31.23 8.39
C ALA A 6 -12.85 -29.83 8.04
N PHE A 7 -13.78 -29.26 8.71
CA PHE A 7 -14.22 -28.13 8.13
C PHE A 7 -13.72 -26.89 8.56
N LEU A 8 -12.92 -26.79 9.40
CA LEU A 8 -12.72 -25.57 10.02
C LEU A 8 -11.59 -24.80 9.45
N PHE A 9 -10.91 -25.28 8.47
CA PHE A 9 -9.70 -24.63 8.10
C PHE A 9 -9.83 -23.52 7.12
N GLY A 10 -10.84 -23.49 6.36
CA GLY A 10 -11.00 -22.49 5.31
C GLY A 10 -11.13 -21.08 5.83
N SER A 11 -11.79 -20.93 6.94
CA SER A 11 -12.03 -19.59 7.44
C SER A 11 -10.77 -18.89 7.93
N GLN A 12 -9.81 -19.63 8.39
CA GLN A 12 -8.58 -19.03 8.86
C GLN A 12 -7.76 -18.43 7.73
N LEU A 13 -7.79 -19.06 6.59
CA LEU A 13 -7.07 -18.54 5.44
C LEU A 13 -7.64 -17.22 4.97
N LEU A 14 -8.94 -17.08 5.03
CA LEU A 14 -9.58 -15.84 4.64
C LEU A 14 -9.18 -14.68 5.55
N ILE A 15 -9.07 -14.94 6.83
CA ILE A 15 -8.67 -13.91 7.77
C ILE A 15 -7.26 -13.44 7.49
N ALA A 16 -6.35 -14.37 7.20
CA ALA A 16 -4.97 -14.02 6.92
C ALA A 16 -4.85 -13.13 5.67
N VAL A 17 -5.67 -13.38 4.67
CA VAL A 17 -5.65 -12.57 3.45
C VAL A 17 -6.21 -11.19 3.72
N ALA A 18 -7.22 -11.10 4.57
CA ALA A 18 -7.85 -9.82 4.87
C ALA A 18 -6.92 -8.86 5.61
N ASP A 19 -5.90 -9.41 6.28
CA ASP A 19 -5.00 -8.57 7.06
C ASP A 19 -3.84 -8.01 6.25
N GLY A 20 -3.93 -8.01 4.95
CA GLY A 20 -2.83 -7.56 4.11
C GLY A 20 -2.50 -6.09 4.27
N VAL A 21 -3.48 -5.23 4.17
CA VAL A 21 -3.25 -3.77 4.25
C VAL A 21 -3.29 -3.33 5.70
N PRO A 22 -2.25 -2.64 6.18
CA PRO A 22 -2.24 -2.17 7.58
C PRO A 22 -3.36 -1.17 7.84
N LYS A 23 -3.77 -1.09 9.09
CA LYS A 23 -4.77 -0.12 9.49
C LYS A 23 -4.09 1.17 9.94
N ILE A 24 -4.47 2.27 9.38
CA ILE A 24 -3.96 3.59 9.72
C ILE A 24 -5.13 4.46 10.16
N ASP A 25 -4.91 5.22 11.22
CA ASP A 25 -5.91 6.18 11.67
C ASP A 25 -5.84 7.41 10.77
N ILE A 26 -6.67 7.44 9.77
CA ILE A 26 -6.67 8.47 8.74
C ILE A 26 -6.95 9.85 9.32
N THR A 27 -7.88 9.93 10.24
CA THR A 27 -8.24 11.21 10.85
C THR A 27 -7.04 11.82 11.57
N LYS A 28 -6.32 11.00 12.32
CA LYS A 28 -5.14 11.45 13.03
C LYS A 28 -4.06 11.88 12.04
N THR A 29 -3.84 11.11 10.99
CA THR A 29 -2.87 11.45 9.96
C THR A 29 -3.17 12.81 9.36
N CYS A 30 -4.42 13.05 8.99
CA CYS A 30 -4.80 14.29 8.35
C CYS A 30 -4.71 15.49 9.29
N ARG A 31 -5.05 15.31 10.55
CA ARG A 31 -4.90 16.38 11.54
C ARG A 31 -3.45 16.72 11.80
N ASN A 32 -2.61 15.71 11.94
CA ASN A 32 -1.19 15.92 12.18
C ASN A 32 -0.51 16.59 10.99
N SER A 33 -0.88 16.19 9.80
CA SER A 33 -0.36 16.78 8.57
C SER A 33 -0.69 18.27 8.53
N ALA A 34 -1.88 18.61 8.90
CA ALA A 34 -2.34 19.99 8.89
C ALA A 34 -1.60 20.86 9.93
N THR A 35 -1.25 20.30 11.09
CA THR A 35 -0.47 21.05 12.07
C THR A 35 0.94 21.34 11.57
N VAL A 36 1.51 20.45 10.77
CA VAL A 36 2.84 20.66 10.22
C VAL A 36 2.84 21.78 9.19
N THR A 37 1.79 21.86 8.39
CA THR A 37 1.72 22.90 7.34
C THR A 37 1.22 24.23 7.86
N GLY A 38 0.63 24.26 9.05
CA GLY A 38 0.16 25.50 9.65
C GLY A 38 -1.16 26.03 9.09
N THR A 39 -1.74 25.34 8.12
CA THR A 39 -3.01 25.76 7.54
C THR A 39 -3.99 24.64 7.76
N LEU A 40 -4.97 24.87 8.60
CA LEU A 40 -5.89 23.83 8.90
C LEU A 40 -7.30 24.33 8.83
N THR A 41 -7.95 24.06 7.73
CA THR A 41 -9.38 24.26 7.64
C THR A 41 -10.05 22.89 7.70
N GLN A 42 -11.31 22.87 8.10
CA GLN A 42 -12.05 21.62 8.11
C GLN A 42 -12.14 21.03 6.69
N SER A 43 -12.23 21.88 5.70
CA SER A 43 -12.26 21.45 4.32
C SER A 43 -10.98 20.73 3.92
N ASP A 44 -9.84 21.21 4.38
CA ASP A 44 -8.55 20.59 4.10
C ASP A 44 -8.46 19.21 4.75
N ILE A 45 -8.95 19.10 5.98
CA ILE A 45 -8.98 17.82 6.67
C ILE A 45 -9.87 16.84 5.93
N ASP A 46 -11.05 17.28 5.52
CA ASP A 46 -12.01 16.43 4.81
C ASP A 46 -11.45 15.95 3.48
N SER A 47 -10.76 16.81 2.74
CA SER A 47 -10.12 16.43 1.50
C SER A 47 -9.01 15.41 1.74
N CYS A 48 -8.22 15.62 2.78
CA CYS A 48 -7.16 14.69 3.14
C CYS A 48 -7.74 13.31 3.48
N ILE A 49 -8.83 13.28 4.26
CA ILE A 49 -9.47 12.03 4.63
C ILE A 49 -9.97 11.30 3.39
N ALA A 50 -10.59 12.03 2.46
CA ALA A 50 -11.07 11.44 1.22
C ALA A 50 -9.94 10.84 0.39
N ASP A 51 -8.82 11.55 0.30
CA ASP A 51 -7.65 11.08 -0.44
C ASP A 51 -7.07 9.82 0.21
N GLU A 52 -6.98 9.80 1.53
CA GLU A 52 -6.47 8.64 2.26
C GLU A 52 -7.37 7.43 2.10
N GLN A 53 -8.69 7.63 2.14
CA GLN A 53 -9.64 6.55 1.93
C GLN A 53 -9.54 5.99 0.51
N GLY A 54 -9.40 6.87 -0.46
CA GLY A 54 -9.24 6.46 -1.84
C GLY A 54 -7.97 5.63 -2.04
N ALA A 55 -6.88 6.06 -1.43
CA ALA A 55 -5.63 5.34 -1.51
C ALA A 55 -5.74 3.96 -0.83
N ARG A 56 -6.42 3.91 0.30
CA ARG A 56 -6.65 2.64 0.98
C ARG A 56 -7.43 1.67 0.11
N ASP A 57 -8.47 2.16 -0.56
CA ASP A 57 -9.27 1.32 -1.44
C ASP A 57 -8.44 0.77 -2.59
N GLU A 58 -7.58 1.59 -3.16
CA GLU A 58 -6.68 1.14 -4.21
C GLU A 58 -5.69 0.10 -3.71
N LEU A 59 -5.15 0.32 -2.52
CA LEU A 59 -4.23 -0.65 -1.91
C LEU A 59 -4.91 -2.00 -1.70
N VAL A 60 -6.14 -1.99 -1.23
CA VAL A 60 -6.88 -3.24 -1.03
C VAL A 60 -7.06 -3.98 -2.35
N LYS A 61 -7.38 -3.26 -3.42
CA LYS A 61 -7.57 -3.87 -4.72
C LYS A 61 -6.29 -4.48 -5.26
N GLU A 62 -5.18 -3.81 -5.09
CA GLU A 62 -3.93 -4.20 -5.72
C GLU A 62 -2.95 -4.90 -4.80
N TRP A 63 -3.31 -5.11 -3.56
CA TRP A 63 -2.38 -5.63 -2.55
C TRP A 63 -1.66 -6.89 -2.99
N ALA A 64 -2.39 -7.82 -3.61
CA ALA A 64 -1.82 -9.08 -4.04
C ALA A 64 -0.82 -8.92 -5.19
N GLN A 65 -0.87 -7.80 -5.90
CA GLN A 65 0.01 -7.57 -7.03
C GLN A 65 1.37 -7.01 -6.62
N PHE A 66 1.50 -6.53 -5.41
CA PHE A 66 2.76 -5.96 -4.94
C PHE A 66 3.66 -7.05 -4.36
N ALA A 67 4.96 -6.93 -4.60
CA ALA A 67 5.92 -7.90 -4.09
C ALA A 67 6.07 -7.78 -2.58
N GLY A 68 6.32 -8.91 -1.90
CA GLY A 68 6.46 -8.94 -0.44
C GLY A 68 7.56 -8.02 0.07
N THR A 69 8.68 -7.94 -0.63
CA THR A 69 9.78 -7.06 -0.25
C THR A 69 9.39 -5.59 -0.34
N GLY A 70 8.64 -5.25 -1.38
CA GLY A 70 8.11 -3.89 -1.54
C GLY A 70 7.13 -3.55 -0.44
N LYS A 71 6.25 -4.50 -0.10
CA LYS A 71 5.29 -4.29 0.97
C LYS A 71 5.99 -3.99 2.30
N ASP A 72 6.97 -4.80 2.65
CA ASP A 72 7.70 -4.61 3.90
C ASP A 72 8.38 -3.25 3.95
N ARG A 73 9.03 -2.89 2.89
CA ARG A 73 9.75 -1.62 2.82
C ARG A 73 8.80 -0.43 2.91
N CYS A 74 7.73 -0.47 2.14
CA CYS A 74 6.81 0.66 2.08
C CYS A 74 5.99 0.79 3.37
N VAL A 75 5.63 -0.33 3.98
CA VAL A 75 4.92 -0.29 5.25
C VAL A 75 5.80 0.31 6.34
N ARG A 76 7.06 -0.08 6.39
CA ARG A 76 7.98 0.49 7.37
C ARG A 76 8.23 1.97 7.14
N ALA A 77 8.45 2.34 5.90
CA ALA A 77 8.69 3.74 5.58
C ALA A 77 7.49 4.61 5.95
N SER A 78 6.30 4.10 5.72
CA SER A 78 5.08 4.81 6.06
C SER A 78 4.91 4.95 7.58
N ALA A 79 5.35 3.96 8.35
CA ALA A 79 5.18 3.98 9.80
C ALA A 79 6.17 4.90 10.51
N ASP A 80 7.31 5.16 9.89
CA ASP A 80 8.40 5.89 10.56
C ASP A 80 8.15 7.36 10.76
N TYR A 81 7.34 7.96 9.93
CA TYR A 81 7.13 9.39 10.02
C TYR A 81 5.66 9.69 10.25
N LEU A 82 4.90 9.78 9.22
CA LEU A 82 3.48 10.07 9.31
C LEU A 82 2.74 8.99 8.55
N PRO A 83 2.10 8.05 9.22
CA PRO A 83 1.43 6.95 8.54
C PRO A 83 0.39 7.46 7.56
N SER A 84 0.46 6.99 6.31
CA SER A 84 -0.40 7.49 5.25
C SER A 84 -0.61 6.42 4.18
N TYR A 85 -1.84 6.20 3.80
CA TYR A 85 -2.15 5.29 2.69
C TYR A 85 -1.71 5.87 1.36
N VAL A 86 -1.80 7.19 1.20
CA VAL A 86 -1.33 7.85 -0.02
C VAL A 86 0.16 7.61 -0.20
N GLU A 87 0.94 7.80 0.85
CA GLU A 87 2.38 7.56 0.81
C GLU A 87 2.70 6.10 0.53
N MET A 88 1.98 5.20 1.18
CA MET A 88 2.18 3.77 1.00
C MET A 88 1.87 3.35 -0.43
N LEU A 89 0.76 3.81 -0.98
CA LEU A 89 0.39 3.51 -2.36
C LEU A 89 1.42 4.04 -3.33
N THR A 90 1.89 5.26 -3.12
CA THR A 90 2.91 5.86 -3.96
C THR A 90 4.20 5.03 -3.93
N CYS A 91 4.63 4.65 -2.73
CA CYS A 91 5.82 3.84 -2.55
C CYS A 91 5.71 2.51 -3.29
N LEU A 92 4.59 1.81 -3.13
CA LEU A 92 4.38 0.51 -3.74
C LEU A 92 4.25 0.59 -5.26
N THR A 93 3.61 1.64 -5.75
CA THR A 93 3.49 1.85 -7.19
C THR A 93 4.85 2.10 -7.81
N MET A 94 5.67 2.92 -7.18
CA MET A 94 7.02 3.18 -7.64
C MET A 94 7.88 1.92 -7.62
N ALA A 95 7.76 1.10 -6.60
CA ALA A 95 8.51 -0.14 -6.51
C ALA A 95 8.09 -1.12 -7.61
N LYS A 96 6.80 -1.17 -7.89
CA LYS A 96 6.26 -2.02 -8.96
C LYS A 96 6.76 -1.56 -10.33
N ASP A 97 6.75 -0.27 -10.56
CA ASP A 97 7.22 0.30 -11.83
C ASP A 97 8.71 0.07 -12.01
N ALA A 98 9.49 0.24 -10.96
CA ALA A 98 10.93 0.02 -11.02
C ALA A 98 11.24 -1.43 -11.34
N LYS A 99 10.49 -2.37 -10.76
CA LYS A 99 10.66 -3.79 -11.05
C LYS A 99 10.34 -4.10 -12.50
N GLY A 100 9.27 -3.52 -13.02
CA GLY A 100 8.89 -3.68 -14.41
C GLY A 100 9.97 -3.19 -15.36
N LEU A 101 10.56 -2.04 -15.04
CA LEU A 101 11.65 -1.50 -15.85
C LEU A 101 12.88 -2.39 -15.83
N LEU A 102 13.21 -2.95 -14.68
CA LEU A 102 14.34 -3.85 -14.56
C LEU A 102 14.13 -5.12 -15.37
N GLU A 103 12.95 -5.68 -15.33
CA GLU A 103 12.62 -6.86 -16.11
C GLU A 103 12.70 -6.57 -17.61
N GLU A 104 12.19 -5.41 -18.01
CA GLU A 104 12.22 -4.99 -19.39
C GLU A 104 13.66 -4.84 -19.89
N THR A 105 14.52 -4.22 -19.11
CA THR A 105 15.92 -4.03 -19.51
C THR A 105 16.70 -5.33 -19.55
N THR A 106 16.30 -6.32 -18.75
CA THR A 106 16.98 -7.62 -18.81
C THR A 106 16.54 -8.42 -20.01
N THR A 107 15.29 -8.30 -20.42
CA THR A 107 14.78 -9.06 -21.56
C THR A 107 15.09 -8.40 -22.90
N THR A 108 15.33 -7.09 -22.92
CA THR A 108 15.64 -6.37 -24.15
C THR A 108 16.89 -5.54 -24.00
N PRO A 109 18.05 -6.15 -24.07
CA PRO A 109 19.32 -5.43 -23.92
C PRO A 109 19.51 -4.31 -24.94
N ARG A 110 18.84 -4.42 -26.07
CA ARG A 110 18.93 -3.38 -27.09
C ARG A 110 18.39 -2.05 -26.64
N ALA A 111 17.31 -2.06 -25.92
CA ALA A 111 16.71 -0.83 -25.41
C ALA A 111 17.69 -0.09 -24.53
N ARG A 112 18.51 -0.83 -23.82
CA ARG A 112 19.52 -0.26 -22.96
C ARG A 112 20.60 0.48 -23.74
N LYS A 113 20.96 -0.06 -24.87
CA LYS A 113 21.95 0.58 -25.73
C LYS A 113 21.43 1.87 -26.33
N GLN A 114 20.18 1.90 -26.68
CA GLN A 114 19.59 3.08 -27.30
C GLN A 114 19.50 4.27 -26.39
N ARG A 115 19.56 4.05 -25.12
CA ARG A 115 19.47 5.15 -24.18
C ARG A 115 20.75 5.93 -24.04
N ARG A 116 21.75 5.52 -24.69
CA ARG A 116 22.96 6.29 -24.72
C ARG A 116 22.91 7.29 -25.86
#